data_dd791ee50538e95bfd3d2bc2046b2fbc
#
_entry.id   dd791ee50538e95bfd3d2bc2046b2fbc
#
_cell.length_a   1.000
_cell.length_b   1.000
_cell.length_c   1.000
_cell.angle_alpha   90.00
_cell.angle_beta   90.00
_cell.angle_gamma   90.00
#
_symmetry.space_group_name_H-M   'P 1'
#
loop_
_entity.id
_entity.type
_entity.pdbx_description
1 polymer ?
#
loop_
_entity_poly.entity_id
_entity_poly.type
_entity_poly.pdbx_seq_one_letter_code
_entity_poly.pdbx_strand_id
1 'polypeptide(L)'
;MVIQQIRNATLKIKYGGITFLIDPWFQDQGTGFSAKAVKPEMQGIKCPMNALPDAPERILTDVDYCLVTHLHFDHFSLDYLPVDLRIIAQNDEDAEKIREMGFAYAAAFESGSLTIGGVVIHKTKAIHGDSEEIVQKMGEVCGYVFEAPGEKCLYLAADTVYCPEVEQTIRSYHPEVIILNCCEATTPLGRLIMNLSDVEKVCQAAPHAIVMASHLDSVNHALLTRKDIKVFADRRGLSMLRVPEDGECTTI
;
A
#
# COMPACT_ATOMS: atom_id res chain seq x y z
N MET A 1 -12.02 1.18 -13.43
CA MET A 1 -10.81 1.69 -12.78
C MET A 1 -9.54 1.25 -13.49
N VAL A 2 -8.40 1.97 -13.28
CA VAL A 2 -7.06 1.54 -13.71
C VAL A 2 -6.12 1.64 -12.52
N ILE A 3 -5.39 0.57 -12.22
CA ILE A 3 -4.42 0.50 -11.12
C ILE A 3 -3.05 0.26 -11.74
N GLN A 4 -2.10 1.15 -11.48
CA GLN A 4 -0.70 0.99 -11.85
C GLN A 4 0.12 0.70 -10.59
N GLN A 5 0.80 -0.45 -10.57
CA GLN A 5 1.83 -0.75 -9.59
C GLN A 5 3.07 0.08 -9.94
N ILE A 6 3.45 1.02 -9.09
CA ILE A 6 4.67 1.81 -9.32
C ILE A 6 5.87 1.06 -8.73
N ARG A 7 5.97 0.98 -7.42
CA ARG A 7 7.04 0.29 -6.70
C ARG A 7 6.67 0.16 -5.24
N ASN A 8 6.99 -0.96 -4.59
CA ASN A 8 6.64 -1.19 -3.19
C ASN A 8 5.12 -1.01 -2.96
N ALA A 9 4.74 -0.19 -1.99
CA ALA A 9 3.36 0.20 -1.72
C ALA A 9 2.85 1.35 -2.61
N THR A 10 3.73 1.97 -3.41
CA THR A 10 3.35 3.09 -4.26
C THR A 10 2.49 2.63 -5.42
N LEU A 11 1.27 3.16 -5.48
CA LEU A 11 0.29 2.87 -6.52
C LEU A 11 -0.23 4.16 -7.15
N LYS A 12 -0.55 4.13 -8.44
CA LYS A 12 -1.34 5.16 -9.11
C LYS A 12 -2.68 4.57 -9.51
N ILE A 13 -3.77 5.13 -8.99
CA ILE A 13 -5.12 4.58 -9.14
C ILE A 13 -6.02 5.61 -9.80
N LYS A 14 -6.51 5.32 -11.00
CA LYS A 14 -7.57 6.10 -11.64
C LYS A 14 -8.91 5.47 -11.32
N TYR A 15 -9.73 6.21 -10.54
CA TYR A 15 -10.99 5.72 -9.98
C TYR A 15 -12.05 6.81 -9.97
N GLY A 16 -13.23 6.54 -10.50
CA GLY A 16 -14.34 7.51 -10.52
C GLY A 16 -14.00 8.84 -11.19
N GLY A 17 -13.08 8.86 -12.15
CA GLY A 17 -12.61 10.07 -12.84
C GLY A 17 -11.53 10.86 -12.11
N ILE A 18 -11.11 10.41 -10.92
CA ILE A 18 -10.03 11.01 -10.11
C ILE A 18 -8.79 10.11 -10.17
N THR A 19 -7.61 10.70 -10.19
CA THR A 19 -6.34 9.98 -10.13
C THR A 19 -5.70 10.15 -8.76
N PHE A 20 -5.59 9.05 -8.02
CA PHE A 20 -4.97 8.99 -6.71
C PHE A 20 -3.55 8.41 -6.82
N LEU A 21 -2.60 9.04 -6.11
CA LEU A 21 -1.29 8.49 -5.83
C LEU A 21 -1.29 7.99 -4.38
N ILE A 22 -0.95 6.72 -4.19
CA ILE A 22 -0.93 6.09 -2.86
C ILE A 22 0.51 5.91 -2.43
N ASP A 23 0.82 6.29 -1.18
CA ASP A 23 2.10 6.04 -0.50
C ASP A 23 3.31 6.32 -1.40
N PRO A 24 3.55 7.58 -1.80
CA PRO A 24 4.59 7.93 -2.78
C PRO A 24 5.99 7.81 -2.18
N TRP A 25 6.65 6.70 -2.47
CA TRP A 25 8.06 6.50 -2.14
C TRP A 25 8.92 6.58 -3.41
N PHE A 26 9.36 7.81 -3.75
CA PHE A 26 10.08 8.08 -5.01
C PHE A 26 11.60 8.14 -4.84
N GLN A 27 12.11 7.83 -3.65
CA GLN A 27 13.53 7.83 -3.37
C GLN A 27 14.35 7.01 -4.39
N ASP A 28 15.53 7.47 -4.77
CA ASP A 28 16.39 6.78 -5.72
C ASP A 28 16.87 5.43 -5.20
N GLN A 29 17.04 4.47 -6.11
CA GLN A 29 17.49 3.12 -5.76
C GLN A 29 18.78 3.14 -4.93
N GLY A 30 18.76 2.42 -3.81
CA GLY A 30 19.91 2.21 -2.95
C GLY A 30 20.36 3.43 -2.14
N THR A 31 19.54 4.48 -2.03
CA THR A 31 19.93 5.72 -1.33
C THR A 31 19.30 5.88 0.06
N GLY A 32 18.25 5.11 0.36
CA GLY A 32 17.47 5.26 1.58
C GLY A 32 17.94 4.39 2.74
N PHE A 33 16.99 3.97 3.54
CA PHE A 33 17.22 3.20 4.76
C PHE A 33 17.69 1.76 4.47
N SER A 34 18.17 1.09 5.52
CA SER A 34 18.38 -0.35 5.55
C SER A 34 17.81 -0.87 6.86
N ALA A 35 16.74 -1.64 6.78
CA ALA A 35 16.16 -2.27 7.96
C ALA A 35 17.05 -3.43 8.45
N LYS A 36 16.88 -3.79 9.73
CA LYS A 36 17.49 -4.99 10.29
C LYS A 36 16.76 -6.20 9.73
N ALA A 37 17.31 -6.77 8.66
CA ALA A 37 16.75 -7.92 7.97
C ALA A 37 16.97 -9.23 8.75
N VAL A 38 16.06 -10.19 8.61
CA VAL A 38 16.20 -11.54 9.15
C VAL A 38 17.15 -12.40 8.31
N LYS A 39 17.10 -12.23 6.97
CA LYS A 39 18.00 -12.91 6.03
C LYS A 39 19.40 -12.27 6.09
N PRO A 40 20.47 -13.04 6.42
CA PRO A 40 21.82 -12.46 6.55
C PRO A 40 22.33 -11.76 5.29
N GLU A 41 22.03 -12.31 4.10
CA GLU A 41 22.40 -11.77 2.81
C GLU A 41 21.74 -10.40 2.49
N MET A 42 20.67 -10.06 3.20
CA MET A 42 19.94 -8.81 3.05
C MET A 42 20.39 -7.71 4.02
N GLN A 43 21.28 -8.05 4.96
CA GLN A 43 21.79 -7.08 5.93
C GLN A 43 22.61 -5.99 5.26
N GLY A 44 22.33 -4.74 5.61
CA GLY A 44 23.05 -3.56 5.09
C GLY A 44 22.67 -3.16 3.65
N ILE A 45 21.82 -3.91 2.96
CA ILE A 45 21.32 -3.51 1.65
C ILE A 45 20.40 -2.30 1.84
N LYS A 46 20.70 -1.22 1.12
CA LYS A 46 19.89 0.00 1.16
C LYS A 46 18.67 -0.11 0.25
N CYS A 47 17.54 0.35 0.78
CA CYS A 47 16.27 0.45 0.08
C CYS A 47 16.14 1.84 -0.60
N PRO A 48 15.28 1.97 -1.62
CA PRO A 48 14.62 0.88 -2.34
C PRO A 48 15.62 0.03 -3.13
N MET A 49 15.37 -1.28 -3.23
CA MET A 49 16.30 -2.20 -3.91
C MET A 49 16.16 -2.17 -5.44
N ASN A 50 15.11 -1.58 -5.95
CA ASN A 50 14.80 -1.41 -7.38
C ASN A 50 14.57 0.07 -7.72
N ALA A 51 14.82 0.43 -8.98
CA ALA A 51 14.55 1.76 -9.50
C ALA A 51 13.04 2.00 -9.68
N LEU A 52 12.63 3.26 -9.82
CA LEU A 52 11.30 3.59 -10.32
C LEU A 52 11.14 3.06 -11.76
N PRO A 53 9.94 2.61 -12.14
CA PRO A 53 9.69 2.05 -13.48
C PRO A 53 9.67 3.12 -14.57
N ASP A 54 9.52 4.38 -14.22
CA ASP A 54 9.49 5.53 -15.11
C ASP A 54 10.02 6.80 -14.42
N ALA A 55 10.22 7.88 -15.16
CA ALA A 55 10.60 9.17 -14.61
C ALA A 55 9.53 9.71 -13.66
N PRO A 56 9.90 10.28 -12.50
CA PRO A 56 8.95 10.79 -11.51
C PRO A 56 7.90 11.73 -12.10
N GLU A 57 8.29 12.61 -13.01
CA GLU A 57 7.41 13.60 -13.65
C GLU A 57 6.31 12.91 -14.48
N ARG A 58 6.63 11.77 -15.12
CA ARG A 58 5.63 10.99 -15.88
C ARG A 58 4.70 10.22 -14.96
N ILE A 59 5.21 9.68 -13.86
CA ILE A 59 4.38 9.03 -12.84
C ILE A 59 3.41 10.04 -12.22
N LEU A 60 3.86 11.27 -11.97
CA LEU A 60 3.07 12.34 -11.34
C LEU A 60 2.07 13.01 -12.30
N THR A 61 2.18 12.77 -13.62
CA THR A 61 1.22 13.33 -14.57
C THR A 61 -0.21 12.93 -14.21
N ASP A 62 -1.13 13.89 -14.23
CA ASP A 62 -2.57 13.72 -13.96
C ASP A 62 -2.91 13.22 -12.53
N VAL A 63 -2.01 13.35 -11.55
CA VAL A 63 -2.32 13.07 -10.16
C VAL A 63 -3.13 14.21 -9.57
N ASP A 64 -4.35 13.92 -9.09
CA ASP A 64 -5.24 14.89 -8.46
C ASP A 64 -5.02 14.97 -6.95
N TYR A 65 -4.83 13.82 -6.31
CA TYR A 65 -4.66 13.68 -4.85
C TYR A 65 -3.64 12.59 -4.52
N CYS A 66 -2.95 12.80 -3.41
CA CYS A 66 -2.11 11.80 -2.77
C CYS A 66 -2.80 11.31 -1.48
N LEU A 67 -2.89 9.99 -1.27
CA LEU A 67 -3.33 9.38 -0.02
C LEU A 67 -2.13 8.70 0.63
N VAL A 68 -1.88 9.01 1.91
CA VAL A 68 -0.78 8.44 2.69
C VAL A 68 -1.37 7.59 3.81
N THR A 69 -1.07 6.30 3.79
CA THR A 69 -1.58 5.34 4.78
C THR A 69 -0.86 5.47 6.12
N HIS A 70 0.42 5.83 6.09
CA HIS A 70 1.27 6.13 7.24
C HIS A 70 2.65 6.67 6.78
N LEU A 71 3.46 7.18 7.71
CA LEU A 71 4.71 7.87 7.40
C LEU A 71 5.98 7.00 7.57
N HIS A 72 5.92 5.69 7.35
CA HIS A 72 7.15 4.91 7.27
C HIS A 72 7.97 5.28 6.03
N PHE A 73 9.31 5.09 6.13
CA PHE A 73 10.27 5.54 5.13
C PHE A 73 10.09 4.93 3.74
N ASP A 74 9.38 3.81 3.63
CA ASP A 74 9.07 3.11 2.38
C ASP A 74 7.64 3.35 1.88
N HIS A 75 6.90 4.26 2.52
CA HIS A 75 5.57 4.69 2.12
C HIS A 75 5.50 6.16 1.74
N PHE A 76 6.35 6.99 2.32
CA PHE A 76 6.39 8.41 2.02
C PHE A 76 7.81 8.94 1.96
N SER A 77 8.17 9.61 0.86
CA SER A 77 9.41 10.37 0.73
C SER A 77 9.13 11.74 0.09
N LEU A 78 10.01 12.71 0.36
CA LEU A 78 9.90 14.05 -0.22
C LEU A 78 10.40 14.12 -1.66
N ASP A 79 11.15 13.09 -2.09
CA ASP A 79 11.85 13.09 -3.35
C ASP A 79 10.87 13.27 -4.51
N TYR A 80 11.13 14.25 -5.36
CA TYR A 80 10.41 14.56 -6.60
C TYR A 80 8.94 14.98 -6.45
N LEU A 81 8.37 14.99 -5.23
CA LEU A 81 6.97 15.38 -5.04
C LEU A 81 6.80 16.90 -5.19
N PRO A 82 5.80 17.37 -5.96
CA PRO A 82 5.47 18.79 -6.03
C PRO A 82 4.98 19.29 -4.67
N VAL A 83 5.48 20.46 -4.23
CA VAL A 83 5.09 21.04 -2.92
C VAL A 83 3.62 21.48 -2.85
N ASP A 84 2.96 21.61 -3.99
CA ASP A 84 1.54 21.92 -4.13
C ASP A 84 0.64 20.69 -4.30
N LEU A 85 1.22 19.48 -4.16
CA LEU A 85 0.45 18.23 -4.18
C LEU A 85 -0.58 18.23 -3.04
N ARG A 86 -1.81 17.86 -3.38
CA ARG A 86 -2.90 17.72 -2.39
C ARG A 86 -2.74 16.37 -1.69
N ILE A 87 -2.28 16.39 -0.45
CA ILE A 87 -2.01 15.18 0.33
C ILE A 87 -3.08 15.00 1.40
N ILE A 88 -3.59 13.79 1.52
CA ILE A 88 -4.51 13.39 2.59
C ILE A 88 -3.77 12.32 3.42
N ALA A 89 -3.40 12.70 4.63
CA ALA A 89 -2.76 11.82 5.60
C ALA A 89 -3.80 11.11 6.46
N GLN A 90 -3.41 10.02 7.09
CA GLN A 90 -4.34 9.21 7.90
C GLN A 90 -4.93 9.95 9.12
N ASN A 91 -4.20 10.91 9.71
CA ASN A 91 -4.60 11.65 10.90
C ASN A 91 -3.96 13.04 10.94
N ASP A 92 -4.35 13.87 11.94
CA ASP A 92 -3.85 15.24 12.13
C ASP A 92 -2.35 15.29 12.39
N GLU A 93 -1.80 14.35 13.16
CA GLU A 93 -0.39 14.30 13.50
C GLU A 93 0.47 14.10 12.24
N ASP A 94 0.09 13.15 11.38
CA ASP A 94 0.79 12.91 10.13
C ASP A 94 0.61 14.06 9.13
N ALA A 95 -0.58 14.67 9.07
CA ALA A 95 -0.81 15.85 8.24
C ALA A 95 0.07 17.03 8.68
N GLU A 96 0.24 17.24 10.00
CA GLU A 96 1.12 18.30 10.51
C GLU A 96 2.59 18.03 10.15
N LYS A 97 3.08 16.81 10.35
CA LYS A 97 4.44 16.42 9.93
C LYS A 97 4.67 16.67 8.44
N ILE A 98 3.70 16.32 7.58
CA ILE A 98 3.80 16.56 6.14
C ILE A 98 3.82 18.07 5.83
N ARG A 99 3.04 18.90 6.54
CA ARG A 99 3.09 20.37 6.40
C ARG A 99 4.45 20.92 6.83
N GLU A 100 5.02 20.44 7.94
CA GLU A 100 6.37 20.81 8.39
C GLU A 100 7.45 20.44 7.36
N MET A 101 7.23 19.38 6.58
CA MET A 101 8.10 19.00 5.46
C MET A 101 7.94 19.89 4.22
N GLY A 102 7.02 20.87 4.23
CA GLY A 102 6.86 21.87 3.17
C GLY A 102 5.64 21.68 2.26
N PHE A 103 4.78 20.70 2.50
CA PHE A 103 3.57 20.43 1.71
C PHE A 103 2.36 21.19 2.29
N ALA A 104 2.12 22.41 1.79
CA ALA A 104 1.10 23.31 2.35
C ALA A 104 -0.34 22.76 2.24
N TYR A 105 -0.60 21.85 1.30
CA TYR A 105 -1.93 21.28 1.05
C TYR A 105 -2.11 19.89 1.66
N ALA A 106 -1.41 19.58 2.75
CA ALA A 106 -1.64 18.37 3.52
C ALA A 106 -2.82 18.54 4.48
N ALA A 107 -3.80 17.65 4.39
CA ALA A 107 -4.98 17.60 5.26
C ALA A 107 -5.09 16.20 5.91
N ALA A 108 -5.69 16.15 7.08
CA ALA A 108 -6.00 14.88 7.72
C ALA A 108 -7.24 14.24 7.12
N PHE A 109 -7.24 12.90 7.06
CA PHE A 109 -8.47 12.15 6.85
C PHE A 109 -9.24 12.15 8.17
N GLU A 110 -10.27 12.97 8.25
CA GLU A 110 -11.18 13.00 9.40
C GLU A 110 -11.91 11.65 9.58
N SER A 111 -12.55 11.46 10.70
CA SER A 111 -13.24 10.20 11.01
C SER A 111 -14.38 9.90 10.02
N GLY A 112 -14.54 8.64 9.63
CA GLY A 112 -15.64 8.16 8.81
C GLY A 112 -15.29 8.05 7.33
N SER A 113 -15.84 8.91 6.50
CA SER A 113 -15.62 8.91 5.05
C SER A 113 -15.30 10.30 4.51
N LEU A 114 -14.57 10.32 3.40
CA LEU A 114 -14.24 11.52 2.63
C LEU A 114 -14.82 11.39 1.23
N THR A 115 -15.42 12.45 0.70
CA THR A 115 -15.93 12.46 -0.67
C THR A 115 -15.14 13.43 -1.54
N ILE A 116 -14.60 12.93 -2.66
CA ILE A 116 -13.82 13.70 -3.64
C ILE A 116 -14.40 13.42 -5.02
N GLY A 117 -14.97 14.43 -5.69
CA GLY A 117 -15.45 14.30 -7.08
C GLY A 117 -16.44 13.15 -7.32
N GLY A 118 -17.24 12.78 -6.31
CA GLY A 118 -18.17 11.65 -6.38
C GLY A 118 -17.58 10.29 -5.98
N VAL A 119 -16.28 10.23 -5.67
CA VAL A 119 -15.65 9.07 -5.04
C VAL A 119 -15.80 9.19 -3.53
N VAL A 120 -16.38 8.18 -2.90
CA VAL A 120 -16.44 8.06 -1.43
C VAL A 120 -15.29 7.16 -1.00
N ILE A 121 -14.47 7.65 -0.07
CA ILE A 121 -13.34 6.91 0.50
C ILE A 121 -13.63 6.70 1.98
N HIS A 122 -13.57 5.45 2.43
CA HIS A 122 -13.71 5.09 3.84
C HIS A 122 -12.36 4.71 4.41
N LYS A 123 -12.00 5.28 5.54
CA LYS A 123 -10.80 4.89 6.28
C LYS A 123 -11.08 3.59 7.03
N THR A 124 -10.19 2.61 6.90
CA THR A 124 -10.28 1.32 7.58
C THR A 124 -9.12 1.15 8.56
N LYS A 125 -9.32 0.33 9.57
CA LYS A 125 -8.28 0.01 10.53
C LYS A 125 -7.33 -1.04 9.95
N ALA A 126 -6.03 -0.86 10.18
CA ALA A 126 -4.98 -1.79 9.85
C ALA A 126 -4.16 -2.13 11.09
N ILE A 127 -3.58 -3.33 11.14
CA ILE A 127 -2.76 -3.81 12.27
C ILE A 127 -1.38 -4.18 11.73
N HIS A 128 -0.42 -3.27 11.92
CA HIS A 128 0.93 -3.38 11.38
C HIS A 128 1.84 -4.16 12.32
N GLY A 129 1.63 -5.48 12.37
CA GLY A 129 2.43 -6.40 13.17
C GLY A 129 1.64 -7.56 13.73
N ASP A 130 2.33 -8.66 14.06
CA ASP A 130 1.75 -9.89 14.58
C ASP A 130 1.80 -10.01 16.12
N SER A 131 2.21 -8.94 16.80
CA SER A 131 2.22 -8.82 18.28
C SER A 131 1.95 -7.39 18.72
N GLU A 132 1.46 -7.22 19.95
CA GLU A 132 1.21 -5.90 20.55
C GLU A 132 2.49 -5.03 20.61
N GLU A 133 3.66 -5.64 20.91
CA GLU A 133 4.94 -4.95 20.95
C GLU A 133 5.29 -4.34 19.58
N ILE A 134 5.07 -5.10 18.52
CA ILE A 134 5.35 -4.63 17.15
C ILE A 134 4.36 -3.53 16.77
N VAL A 135 3.07 -3.72 16.99
CA VAL A 135 2.04 -2.73 16.70
C VAL A 135 2.32 -1.39 17.37
N GLN A 136 2.73 -1.41 18.65
CA GLN A 136 3.12 -0.18 19.35
C GLN A 136 4.34 0.51 18.73
N LYS A 137 5.30 -0.26 18.20
CA LYS A 137 6.50 0.31 17.55
C LYS A 137 6.23 0.82 16.14
N MET A 138 5.36 0.15 15.40
CA MET A 138 5.01 0.55 14.03
C MET A 138 4.06 1.75 14.00
N GLY A 139 3.29 1.97 15.07
CA GLY A 139 2.35 3.07 15.16
C GLY A 139 1.06 2.81 14.40
N GLU A 140 0.29 3.89 14.22
CA GLU A 140 -0.99 3.83 13.51
C GLU A 140 -0.80 3.72 12.01
N VAL A 141 -1.61 2.87 11.39
CA VAL A 141 -1.71 2.67 9.96
C VAL A 141 -3.18 2.56 9.58
N CYS A 142 -3.56 3.03 8.42
CA CYS A 142 -4.92 2.82 7.91
C CYS A 142 -4.91 2.24 6.50
N GLY A 143 -5.98 1.49 6.19
CA GLY A 143 -6.34 1.18 4.82
C GLY A 143 -7.47 2.08 4.32
N TYR A 144 -7.88 1.89 3.07
CA TYR A 144 -8.94 2.65 2.44
C TYR A 144 -9.89 1.76 1.64
N VAL A 145 -11.19 2.04 1.71
CA VAL A 145 -12.17 1.48 0.78
C VAL A 145 -12.69 2.61 -0.10
N PHE A 146 -12.73 2.37 -1.41
CA PHE A 146 -13.19 3.33 -2.41
C PHE A 146 -14.50 2.84 -3.01
N GLU A 147 -15.48 3.73 -3.10
CA GLU A 147 -16.77 3.51 -3.75
C GLU A 147 -17.11 4.69 -4.67
N ALA A 148 -17.55 4.41 -5.90
CA ALA A 148 -18.07 5.41 -6.83
C ALA A 148 -19.09 4.78 -7.78
N PRO A 149 -20.08 5.53 -8.28
CA PRO A 149 -21.06 5.03 -9.23
C PRO A 149 -20.39 4.47 -10.49
N GLY A 150 -20.70 3.22 -10.82
CA GLY A 150 -20.18 2.54 -12.02
C GLY A 150 -18.77 1.95 -11.88
N GLU A 151 -18.13 2.10 -10.71
CA GLU A 151 -16.85 1.47 -10.40
C GLU A 151 -17.05 0.28 -9.44
N LYS A 152 -16.15 -0.68 -9.49
CA LYS A 152 -16.08 -1.77 -8.51
C LYS A 152 -15.59 -1.26 -7.17
N CYS A 153 -16.13 -1.77 -6.06
CA CYS A 153 -15.64 -1.46 -4.73
C CYS A 153 -14.19 -1.93 -4.58
N LEU A 154 -13.28 -1.02 -4.23
CA LEU A 154 -11.84 -1.27 -4.08
C LEU A 154 -11.45 -1.16 -2.60
N TYR A 155 -10.78 -2.18 -2.07
CA TYR A 155 -10.15 -2.15 -0.75
C TYR A 155 -8.63 -2.17 -0.86
N LEU A 156 -7.97 -1.13 -0.39
CA LEU A 156 -6.53 -1.05 -0.16
C LEU A 156 -6.27 -1.37 1.32
N ALA A 157 -5.69 -2.55 1.61
CA ALA A 157 -5.49 -3.00 2.99
C ALA A 157 -4.32 -2.30 3.69
N ALA A 158 -3.36 -1.75 2.93
CA ALA A 158 -2.11 -1.16 3.41
C ALA A 158 -1.24 -2.14 4.23
N ASP A 159 -0.39 -1.61 5.12
CA ASP A 159 0.47 -2.45 5.96
C ASP A 159 -0.31 -3.03 7.13
N THR A 160 -0.73 -4.27 6.98
CA THR A 160 -1.48 -5.02 7.99
C THR A 160 -1.16 -6.51 7.90
N VAL A 161 -1.30 -7.23 9.00
CA VAL A 161 -1.47 -8.68 8.99
C VAL A 161 -2.94 -9.03 8.73
N TYR A 162 -3.26 -10.28 8.38
CA TYR A 162 -4.66 -10.72 8.36
C TYR A 162 -5.19 -10.78 9.80
N CYS A 163 -6.17 -9.96 10.08
CA CYS A 163 -6.73 -9.73 11.41
C CYS A 163 -8.27 -9.54 11.34
N PRO A 164 -8.98 -9.53 12.48
CA PRO A 164 -10.43 -9.32 12.51
C PRO A 164 -10.88 -8.04 11.79
N GLU A 165 -10.08 -6.98 11.79
CA GLU A 165 -10.37 -5.70 11.13
C GLU A 165 -10.40 -5.85 9.61
N VAL A 166 -9.44 -6.61 9.04
CA VAL A 166 -9.42 -6.93 7.60
C VAL A 166 -10.64 -7.77 7.23
N GLU A 167 -10.94 -8.82 8.02
CA GLU A 167 -12.11 -9.67 7.80
C GLU A 167 -13.42 -8.88 7.89
N GLN A 168 -13.55 -7.98 8.88
CA GLN A 168 -14.71 -7.13 9.02
C GLN A 168 -14.86 -6.17 7.84
N THR A 169 -13.77 -5.58 7.35
CA THR A 169 -13.78 -4.70 6.17
C THR A 169 -14.28 -5.45 4.93
N ILE A 170 -13.74 -6.65 4.67
CA ILE A 170 -14.19 -7.50 3.56
C ILE A 170 -15.69 -7.82 3.69
N ARG A 171 -16.13 -8.17 4.90
CA ARG A 171 -17.53 -8.53 5.17
C ARG A 171 -18.49 -7.33 5.06
N SER A 172 -18.05 -6.13 5.43
CA SER A 172 -18.90 -4.94 5.47
C SER A 172 -19.03 -4.25 4.12
N TYR A 173 -17.95 -4.21 3.33
CA TYR A 173 -17.91 -3.48 2.06
C TYR A 173 -18.00 -4.39 0.82
N HIS A 174 -17.85 -5.72 0.99
CA HIS A 174 -17.89 -6.68 -0.12
C HIS A 174 -17.01 -6.26 -1.32
N PRO A 175 -15.73 -5.91 -1.11
CA PRO A 175 -14.88 -5.38 -2.17
C PRO A 175 -14.73 -6.38 -3.32
N GLU A 176 -14.80 -5.87 -4.54
CA GLU A 176 -14.60 -6.65 -5.76
C GLU A 176 -13.12 -6.63 -6.20
N VAL A 177 -12.34 -5.69 -5.65
CA VAL A 177 -10.89 -5.57 -5.85
C VAL A 177 -10.24 -5.33 -4.49
N ILE A 178 -9.19 -6.09 -4.18
CA ILE A 178 -8.46 -5.96 -2.90
C ILE A 178 -6.96 -5.87 -3.21
N ILE A 179 -6.28 -4.84 -2.69
CA ILE A 179 -4.83 -4.68 -2.82
C ILE A 179 -4.19 -4.98 -1.46
N LEU A 180 -3.21 -5.88 -1.47
CA LEU A 180 -2.53 -6.36 -0.26
C LEU A 180 -1.04 -6.04 -0.31
N ASN A 181 -0.49 -5.46 0.77
CA ASN A 181 0.93 -5.41 1.03
C ASN A 181 1.36 -6.75 1.66
N CYS A 182 2.09 -7.60 0.91
CA CYS A 182 2.25 -8.99 1.29
C CYS A 182 3.65 -9.59 1.05
N CYS A 183 4.70 -8.78 1.16
CA CYS A 183 6.07 -9.29 1.06
C CYS A 183 6.58 -10.03 2.31
N GLU A 184 5.73 -10.26 3.32
CA GLU A 184 6.13 -10.83 4.62
C GLU A 184 7.30 -10.05 5.23
N ALA A 185 7.23 -8.70 5.21
CA ALA A 185 8.22 -7.86 5.86
C ALA A 185 8.37 -8.28 7.32
N THR A 186 9.60 -8.61 7.71
CA THR A 186 9.89 -9.24 9.01
C THR A 186 11.16 -8.66 9.59
N THR A 187 11.10 -8.35 10.88
CA THR A 187 12.24 -7.91 11.70
C THR A 187 12.57 -8.99 12.73
N PRO A 188 13.69 -8.89 13.46
CA PRO A 188 13.96 -9.81 14.56
C PRO A 188 12.89 -9.84 15.66
N LEU A 189 11.98 -8.86 15.69
CA LEU A 189 10.87 -8.81 16.65
C LEU A 189 9.67 -9.63 16.20
N GLY A 190 9.51 -9.84 14.87
CA GLY A 190 8.41 -10.57 14.29
C GLY A 190 7.97 -9.98 12.93
N ARG A 191 6.85 -10.46 12.44
CA ARG A 191 6.29 -10.13 11.13
C ARG A 191 5.47 -8.84 11.20
N LEU A 192 5.61 -8.02 10.16
CA LEU A 192 5.00 -6.70 10.08
C LEU A 192 3.70 -6.69 9.25
N ILE A 193 3.69 -7.39 8.11
CA ILE A 193 2.58 -7.39 7.13
C ILE A 193 2.21 -8.81 6.69
N MET A 194 1.26 -8.92 5.77
CA MET A 194 0.74 -10.21 5.31
C MET A 194 1.81 -11.13 4.72
N ASN A 195 1.65 -12.42 4.94
CA ASN A 195 2.40 -13.51 4.34
C ASN A 195 1.51 -14.36 3.41
N LEU A 196 2.05 -15.46 2.86
CA LEU A 196 1.31 -16.36 1.95
C LEU A 196 0.01 -16.91 2.56
N SER A 197 0.04 -17.29 3.85
CA SER A 197 -1.16 -17.77 4.54
C SER A 197 -2.23 -16.71 4.66
N ASP A 198 -1.83 -15.46 4.91
CA ASP A 198 -2.76 -14.34 5.03
C ASP A 198 -3.37 -13.97 3.67
N VAL A 199 -2.56 -14.00 2.59
CA VAL A 199 -3.06 -13.83 1.21
C VAL A 199 -4.11 -14.90 0.88
N GLU A 200 -3.86 -16.16 1.24
CA GLU A 200 -4.83 -17.23 1.02
C GLU A 200 -6.13 -16.99 1.78
N LYS A 201 -6.05 -16.58 3.04
CA LYS A 201 -7.24 -16.24 3.85
C LYS A 201 -8.06 -15.12 3.23
N VAL A 202 -7.41 -14.06 2.70
CA VAL A 202 -8.12 -12.98 1.98
C VAL A 202 -8.82 -13.54 0.75
N CYS A 203 -8.14 -14.34 -0.08
CA CYS A 203 -8.74 -14.98 -1.26
C CYS A 203 -9.94 -15.86 -0.87
N GLN A 204 -9.89 -16.56 0.26
CA GLN A 204 -11.00 -17.37 0.78
C GLN A 204 -12.15 -16.51 1.33
N ALA A 205 -11.85 -15.40 2.00
CA ALA A 205 -12.84 -14.48 2.55
C ALA A 205 -13.57 -13.68 1.45
N ALA A 206 -12.92 -13.45 0.31
CA ALA A 206 -13.46 -12.71 -0.83
C ALA A 206 -13.27 -13.50 -2.14
N PRO A 207 -13.93 -14.68 -2.33
CA PRO A 207 -13.63 -15.61 -3.44
C PRO A 207 -13.96 -15.04 -4.84
N HIS A 208 -14.75 -13.97 -4.92
CA HIS A 208 -15.10 -13.30 -6.18
C HIS A 208 -14.28 -12.05 -6.45
N ALA A 209 -13.45 -11.62 -5.50
CA ALA A 209 -12.63 -10.42 -5.65
C ALA A 209 -11.37 -10.72 -6.47
N ILE A 210 -10.96 -9.72 -7.27
CA ILE A 210 -9.59 -9.67 -7.79
C ILE A 210 -8.70 -9.24 -6.64
N VAL A 211 -7.74 -10.08 -6.26
CA VAL A 211 -6.75 -9.76 -5.23
C VAL A 211 -5.45 -9.38 -5.91
N MET A 212 -4.86 -8.23 -5.56
CA MET A 212 -3.59 -7.75 -6.12
C MET A 212 -2.52 -7.73 -5.04
N ALA A 213 -1.40 -8.39 -5.29
CA ALA A 213 -0.24 -8.38 -4.42
C ALA A 213 0.64 -7.16 -4.72
N SER A 214 0.95 -6.39 -3.68
CA SER A 214 1.80 -5.19 -3.71
C SER A 214 2.88 -5.26 -2.63
N HIS A 215 3.73 -4.22 -2.54
CA HIS A 215 4.82 -4.11 -1.56
C HIS A 215 5.87 -5.22 -1.71
N LEU A 216 6.28 -5.51 -2.95
CA LEU A 216 7.17 -6.62 -3.26
C LEU A 216 8.52 -6.11 -3.82
N ASP A 217 9.59 -6.87 -3.53
CA ASP A 217 10.95 -6.76 -4.08
C ASP A 217 11.72 -5.44 -3.81
N SER A 218 11.20 -4.51 -2.98
CA SER A 218 11.80 -3.17 -2.81
C SER A 218 12.50 -2.96 -1.48
N VAL A 219 12.16 -3.74 -0.45
CA VAL A 219 12.71 -3.58 0.89
C VAL A 219 13.54 -4.79 1.33
N ASN A 220 14.65 -4.53 2.02
CA ASN A 220 15.63 -5.55 2.39
C ASN A 220 15.15 -6.53 3.49
N HIS A 221 14.06 -6.23 4.17
CA HIS A 221 13.48 -7.08 5.24
C HIS A 221 12.27 -7.88 4.78
N ALA A 222 12.00 -7.92 3.46
CA ALA A 222 11.00 -8.79 2.85
C ALA A 222 11.48 -10.24 2.81
N LEU A 223 10.60 -11.18 3.19
CA LEU A 223 10.86 -12.62 3.07
C LEU A 223 10.34 -13.20 1.76
N LEU A 224 9.34 -12.57 1.14
CA LEU A 224 8.69 -13.00 -0.09
C LEU A 224 8.98 -12.03 -1.24
N THR A 225 9.12 -12.61 -2.43
CA THR A 225 9.26 -11.93 -3.71
C THR A 225 8.01 -12.10 -4.56
N ARG A 226 7.88 -11.32 -5.66
CA ARG A 226 6.83 -11.56 -6.68
C ARG A 226 6.82 -12.99 -7.18
N LYS A 227 8.01 -13.57 -7.38
CA LYS A 227 8.13 -14.96 -7.82
C LYS A 227 7.52 -15.93 -6.81
N ASP A 228 7.75 -15.73 -5.52
CA ASP A 228 7.21 -16.60 -4.47
C ASP A 228 5.68 -16.53 -4.44
N ILE A 229 5.10 -15.34 -4.56
CA ILE A 229 3.65 -15.16 -4.63
C ILE A 229 3.06 -15.83 -5.89
N LYS A 230 3.70 -15.66 -7.07
CA LYS A 230 3.24 -16.29 -8.32
C LYS A 230 3.26 -17.82 -8.21
N VAL A 231 4.36 -18.39 -7.71
CA VAL A 231 4.47 -19.85 -7.49
C VAL A 231 3.43 -20.37 -6.50
N PHE A 232 3.17 -19.60 -5.45
CA PHE A 232 2.14 -19.95 -4.47
C PHE A 232 0.74 -19.90 -5.08
N ALA A 233 0.42 -18.85 -5.84
CA ALA A 233 -0.86 -18.71 -6.53
C ALA A 233 -1.15 -19.90 -7.46
N ASP A 234 -0.17 -20.29 -8.26
CA ASP A 234 -0.28 -21.44 -9.17
C ASP A 234 -0.51 -22.74 -8.41
N ARG A 235 0.27 -23.01 -7.35
CA ARG A 235 0.14 -24.23 -6.52
C ARG A 235 -1.19 -24.35 -5.80
N ARG A 236 -1.78 -23.20 -5.41
CA ARG A 236 -3.04 -23.14 -4.66
C ARG A 236 -4.26 -22.92 -5.56
N GLY A 237 -4.06 -22.73 -6.87
CA GLY A 237 -5.15 -22.47 -7.82
C GLY A 237 -5.85 -21.12 -7.60
N LEU A 238 -5.13 -20.10 -7.10
CA LEU A 238 -5.68 -18.76 -6.80
C LEU A 238 -5.77 -17.92 -8.08
N SER A 239 -6.67 -18.27 -8.97
CA SER A 239 -6.78 -17.69 -10.31
C SER A 239 -7.15 -16.19 -10.30
N MET A 240 -7.71 -15.66 -9.21
CA MET A 240 -8.05 -14.24 -9.05
C MET A 240 -6.91 -13.43 -8.44
N LEU A 241 -5.83 -14.06 -7.98
CA LEU A 241 -4.65 -13.35 -7.46
C LEU A 241 -3.81 -12.81 -8.63
N ARG A 242 -3.56 -11.52 -8.64
CA ARG A 242 -2.71 -10.79 -9.58
C ARG A 242 -1.44 -10.35 -8.88
N VAL A 243 -0.31 -10.47 -9.57
CA VAL A 243 1.01 -10.09 -9.04
C VAL A 243 1.70 -9.21 -10.08
N PRO A 244 1.33 -7.91 -10.14
CA PRO A 244 1.82 -7.00 -11.16
C PRO A 244 3.31 -6.71 -10.99
N GLU A 245 4.01 -6.48 -12.10
CA GLU A 245 5.36 -5.95 -12.11
C GLU A 245 5.36 -4.44 -11.84
N ASP A 246 6.52 -3.88 -11.43
CA ASP A 246 6.66 -2.44 -11.31
C ASP A 246 6.44 -1.77 -12.68
N GLY A 247 5.59 -0.74 -12.72
CA GLY A 247 5.15 -0.06 -13.93
C GLY A 247 3.91 -0.66 -14.61
N GLU A 248 3.52 -1.88 -14.25
CA GLU A 248 2.38 -2.56 -14.87
C GLU A 248 1.04 -1.90 -14.51
N CYS A 249 0.20 -1.72 -15.53
CA CYS A 249 -1.17 -1.22 -15.42
C CYS A 249 -2.17 -2.37 -15.51
N THR A 250 -3.07 -2.46 -14.56
CA THR A 250 -4.22 -3.38 -14.56
C THR A 250 -5.50 -2.58 -14.76
N THR A 251 -6.25 -2.87 -15.82
CA THR A 251 -7.60 -2.32 -16.06
C THR A 251 -8.65 -3.31 -15.55
N ILE A 252 -9.60 -2.83 -14.76
CA ILE A 252 -10.64 -3.63 -14.10
C ILE A 252 -12.01 -3.02 -14.36
#